data_ce00d1d502684e6bce5388b3d26c4d2e
#
_entry.id   ce00d1d502684e6bce5388b3d26c4d2e
#
_cell.length_a   1.000
_cell.length_b   1.000
_cell.length_c   1.000
_cell.angle_alpha   90.00
_cell.angle_beta   90.00
_cell.angle_gamma   90.00
#
_symmetry.space_group_name_H-M   'P 1'
#
loop_
_entity.id
_entity.type
_entity.pdbx_description
1 polymer ?
#
loop_
_entity_poly.entity_id
_entity_poly.type
_entity_poly.pdbx_seq_one_letter_code
_entity_poly.pdbx_strand_id
1 'polypeptide(L)'
;MTPEPRFAFSVSLVIPLGVALVSMAGCGGDPVKTQGDLADATSPAPKVVPAVAKEIVGGPVTVPVEGTSVQLQLIPVNGAPGGGFYACTTEVSWDLYDAFIFNLDTDAGQSTAESDAVTRPSKPYVLVDRGYGHAGFAALSISPKAAEQLAEWVSVKTGRDFRIPTEAELSHLITTSGVDDGEARLEHGWFAENSDYTTHEIASLPADANGLHDVWGNVSEYAITPDGDYIVMGGSFIDDVADVDGSLRIPFTTEWNADDPQIPKSPWWLASNDWVGVRLVCDP
;
A
#
# COMPACT_ATOMS: atom_id res chain seq x y z
N MET A 1 -5.00 41.20 10.92
CA MET A 1 -6.14 40.36 10.64
C MET A 1 -5.83 39.04 11.31
N THR A 2 -6.49 38.75 12.41
CA THR A 2 -6.27 37.55 13.21
C THR A 2 -7.17 36.44 12.68
N PRO A 3 -6.71 35.18 12.52
CA PRO A 3 -7.57 34.08 12.12
C PRO A 3 -8.45 33.62 13.29
N GLU A 4 -9.71 33.34 13.00
CA GLU A 4 -10.69 32.81 13.96
C GLU A 4 -10.48 31.31 14.19
N PRO A 5 -10.77 30.79 15.41
CA PRO A 5 -10.61 29.36 15.72
C PRO A 5 -11.79 28.57 15.19
N ARG A 6 -11.49 27.42 14.57
CA ARG A 6 -12.48 26.41 14.14
C ARG A 6 -12.99 25.62 15.34
N PHE A 7 -14.31 25.67 15.55
CA PHE A 7 -15.02 24.93 16.59
C PHE A 7 -15.17 23.44 16.22
N ALA A 8 -14.70 22.58 17.11
CA ALA A 8 -15.01 21.16 17.08
C ALA A 8 -16.44 20.93 17.62
N PHE A 9 -17.33 20.34 16.83
CA PHE A 9 -18.64 19.87 17.29
C PHE A 9 -18.53 18.42 17.74
N SER A 10 -18.57 18.22 19.07
CA SER A 10 -18.81 16.91 19.68
C SER A 10 -20.32 16.69 19.79
N VAL A 11 -20.85 15.69 19.09
CA VAL A 11 -22.24 15.27 19.23
C VAL A 11 -22.27 13.97 20.03
N SER A 12 -22.60 14.07 21.31
CA SER A 12 -22.94 12.92 22.15
C SER A 12 -24.37 12.49 21.89
N LEU A 13 -24.58 11.33 21.29
CA LEU A 13 -25.90 10.73 21.13
C LEU A 13 -26.15 9.72 22.26
N VAL A 14 -27.08 10.05 23.15
CA VAL A 14 -27.59 9.15 24.20
C VAL A 14 -28.83 8.44 23.65
N ILE A 15 -28.81 7.11 23.58
CA ILE A 15 -29.96 6.29 23.19
C ILE A 15 -30.55 5.65 24.48
N PRO A 16 -31.85 5.82 24.78
CA PRO A 16 -32.45 5.10 25.89
C PRO A 16 -32.91 3.70 25.47
N LEU A 17 -32.64 2.73 26.36
CA LEU A 17 -33.17 1.37 26.32
C LEU A 17 -34.70 1.38 26.51
N GLY A 18 -35.42 0.79 25.56
CA GLY A 18 -36.83 0.48 25.68
C GLY A 18 -37.07 -1.01 25.40
N VAL A 19 -37.38 -1.77 26.47
CA VAL A 19 -37.77 -3.16 26.39
C VAL A 19 -39.28 -3.21 26.07
N ALA A 20 -39.69 -3.97 25.05
CA ALA A 20 -41.04 -4.41 24.85
C ALA A 20 -41.07 -5.88 24.41
N LEU A 21 -41.45 -6.75 25.33
CA LEU A 21 -41.85 -8.14 25.08
C LEU A 21 -43.23 -8.15 24.43
N VAL A 22 -43.37 -8.76 23.25
CA VAL A 22 -44.70 -9.25 22.78
C VAL A 22 -44.51 -10.69 22.33
N SER A 23 -45.20 -11.56 23.08
CA SER A 23 -45.39 -12.97 22.77
C SER A 23 -46.63 -13.11 21.88
N MET A 24 -46.51 -13.76 20.73
CA MET A 24 -47.65 -14.36 20.01
C MET A 24 -47.26 -15.70 19.41
N ALA A 25 -48.10 -16.68 19.69
CA ALA A 25 -47.94 -18.06 19.30
C ALA A 25 -48.41 -18.35 17.87
N GLY A 26 -47.66 -19.25 17.24
CA GLY A 26 -48.13 -20.36 16.43
C GLY A 26 -48.82 -20.12 15.08
N CYS A 27 -48.12 -20.52 13.98
CA CYS A 27 -48.70 -21.39 12.96
C CYS A 27 -47.56 -21.97 12.12
N GLY A 28 -47.58 -23.29 11.94
CA GLY A 28 -46.55 -24.04 11.21
C GLY A 28 -46.53 -23.71 9.72
N GLY A 29 -45.36 -23.60 9.22
CA GLY A 29 -45.00 -23.56 7.80
C GLY A 29 -43.59 -24.14 7.64
N ASP A 30 -43.44 -25.03 6.69
CA ASP A 30 -42.20 -25.75 6.41
C ASP A 30 -40.99 -24.84 6.30
N PRO A 31 -39.77 -25.34 6.67
CA PRO A 31 -38.55 -24.52 6.59
C PRO A 31 -38.18 -24.29 5.14
N VAL A 32 -38.34 -23.06 4.71
CA VAL A 32 -37.66 -22.56 3.50
C VAL A 32 -36.16 -22.74 3.71
N LYS A 33 -35.56 -23.56 2.90
CA LYS A 33 -34.09 -23.66 2.82
C LYS A 33 -33.55 -22.29 2.52
N THR A 34 -32.98 -21.62 3.50
CA THR A 34 -32.12 -20.46 3.31
C THR A 34 -30.88 -20.94 2.59
N GLN A 35 -30.74 -20.46 1.40
CA GLN A 35 -29.63 -20.72 0.53
C GLN A 35 -28.40 -20.03 1.13
N GLY A 36 -27.48 -20.85 1.54
CA GLY A 36 -26.05 -20.78 1.45
C GLY A 36 -25.35 -19.49 1.93
N ASP A 37 -24.66 -19.72 2.99
CA ASP A 37 -23.43 -19.03 3.35
C ASP A 37 -22.66 -18.59 2.09
N LEU A 38 -22.69 -17.28 1.82
CA LEU A 38 -21.64 -16.67 1.03
C LEU A 38 -20.38 -16.80 1.87
N ALA A 39 -19.61 -17.85 1.55
CA ALA A 39 -18.29 -18.04 2.08
C ALA A 39 -17.53 -16.74 1.92
N ASP A 40 -17.17 -16.18 3.06
CA ASP A 40 -16.17 -15.16 3.21
C ASP A 40 -14.92 -15.60 2.41
N ALA A 41 -14.67 -14.92 1.29
CA ALA A 41 -13.45 -15.11 0.52
C ALA A 41 -12.34 -14.37 1.27
N THR A 42 -11.99 -14.87 2.45
CA THR A 42 -10.74 -14.52 3.10
C THR A 42 -9.63 -14.96 2.15
N SER A 43 -8.97 -13.98 1.54
CA SER A 43 -7.67 -14.20 0.89
C SER A 43 -6.80 -14.97 1.89
N PRO A 44 -6.09 -16.02 1.46
CA PRO A 44 -5.20 -16.73 2.38
C PRO A 44 -4.22 -15.72 2.97
N ALA A 45 -4.00 -15.80 4.28
CA ALA A 45 -3.05 -14.95 4.97
C ALA A 45 -1.68 -14.98 4.24
N PRO A 46 -1.03 -13.82 4.10
CA PRO A 46 0.25 -13.73 3.40
C PRO A 46 1.23 -14.71 4.02
N LYS A 47 1.97 -15.42 3.17
CA LYS A 47 2.98 -16.37 3.60
C LYS A 47 4.14 -15.59 4.21
N VAL A 48 4.15 -15.42 5.53
CA VAL A 48 5.35 -15.00 6.25
C VAL A 48 6.33 -16.17 6.21
N VAL A 49 7.27 -16.12 5.29
CA VAL A 49 8.38 -17.08 5.23
C VAL A 49 9.43 -16.56 6.23
N PRO A 50 9.79 -17.33 7.27
CA PRO A 50 10.91 -16.94 8.12
C PRO A 50 12.18 -17.07 7.29
N ALA A 51 12.72 -15.95 6.83
CA ALA A 51 13.99 -15.92 6.12
C ALA A 51 15.10 -16.30 7.10
N VAL A 52 15.92 -17.27 6.69
CA VAL A 52 17.21 -17.52 7.36
C VAL A 52 18.04 -16.23 7.18
N ALA A 53 18.48 -15.66 8.29
CA ALA A 53 19.26 -14.41 8.33
C ALA A 53 20.52 -14.56 7.45
N LYS A 54 20.41 -14.19 6.18
CA LYS A 54 21.49 -14.26 5.20
C LYS A 54 21.83 -12.84 4.80
N GLU A 55 23.08 -12.46 5.04
CA GLU A 55 23.56 -11.18 4.55
C GLU A 55 23.71 -11.20 3.02
N ILE A 56 23.31 -10.11 2.40
CA ILE A 56 23.49 -9.90 0.96
C ILE A 56 24.91 -9.42 0.71
N VAL A 57 25.63 -10.14 -0.11
CA VAL A 57 26.94 -9.74 -0.60
C VAL A 57 26.75 -9.22 -2.02
N GLY A 58 26.82 -7.88 -2.18
CA GLY A 58 26.64 -7.23 -3.47
C GLY A 58 26.27 -5.76 -3.32
N GLY A 59 26.19 -5.06 -4.44
CA GLY A 59 25.75 -3.66 -4.54
C GLY A 59 24.35 -3.52 -5.10
N PRO A 60 23.94 -2.28 -5.42
CA PRO A 60 22.67 -2.00 -6.10
C PRO A 60 22.52 -2.80 -7.39
N VAL A 61 21.29 -3.19 -7.71
CA VAL A 61 20.96 -3.99 -8.89
C VAL A 61 19.83 -3.31 -9.66
N THR A 62 19.96 -3.26 -10.99
CA THR A 62 18.88 -2.85 -11.89
C THR A 62 18.19 -4.10 -12.44
N VAL A 63 16.88 -4.18 -12.25
CA VAL A 63 16.06 -5.32 -12.68
C VAL A 63 15.05 -4.85 -13.71
N PRO A 64 15.14 -5.27 -14.96
CA PRO A 64 14.13 -4.96 -15.98
C PRO A 64 12.86 -5.75 -15.68
N VAL A 65 11.69 -5.10 -15.84
CA VAL A 65 10.40 -5.77 -15.82
C VAL A 65 10.08 -6.20 -17.24
N GLU A 66 10.20 -7.49 -17.50
CA GLU A 66 10.12 -8.05 -18.86
C GLU A 66 8.82 -7.68 -19.58
N GLY A 67 8.93 -7.26 -20.83
CA GLY A 67 7.82 -6.83 -21.66
C GLY A 67 7.37 -5.38 -21.44
N THR A 68 8.06 -4.64 -20.57
CA THR A 68 7.77 -3.22 -20.30
C THR A 68 9.00 -2.35 -20.52
N SER A 69 8.85 -1.03 -20.44
CA SER A 69 9.99 -0.09 -20.40
C SER A 69 10.51 0.15 -18.98
N VAL A 70 9.89 -0.44 -17.95
CA VAL A 70 10.18 -0.18 -16.54
C VAL A 70 11.39 -0.97 -16.07
N GLN A 71 12.24 -0.30 -15.31
CA GLN A 71 13.39 -0.90 -14.63
C GLN A 71 13.32 -0.58 -13.14
N LEU A 72 13.40 -1.60 -12.30
CA LEU A 72 13.45 -1.44 -10.86
C LEU A 72 14.90 -1.29 -10.40
N GLN A 73 15.15 -0.25 -9.61
CA GLN A 73 16.44 -0.07 -8.93
C GLN A 73 16.33 -0.66 -7.52
N LEU A 74 17.20 -1.60 -7.20
CA LEU A 74 17.22 -2.29 -5.92
C LEU A 74 18.50 -2.00 -5.17
N ILE A 75 18.39 -1.78 -3.88
CA ILE A 75 19.55 -1.71 -2.97
C ILE A 75 19.54 -2.89 -2.00
N PRO A 76 20.71 -3.46 -1.68
CA PRO A 76 20.80 -4.48 -0.64
C PRO A 76 20.67 -3.85 0.74
N VAL A 77 19.78 -4.40 1.57
CA VAL A 77 19.56 -4.00 2.96
C VAL A 77 20.01 -5.15 3.85
N ASN A 78 20.94 -4.88 4.75
CA ASN A 78 21.45 -5.85 5.73
C ASN A 78 21.15 -5.39 7.15
N GLY A 79 21.20 -6.31 8.10
CA GLY A 79 20.99 -6.01 9.52
C GLY A 79 19.52 -5.90 9.94
N ALA A 80 18.58 -6.10 9.01
CA ALA A 80 17.16 -6.14 9.36
C ALA A 80 16.79 -7.40 10.15
N PRO A 81 15.78 -7.32 11.02
CA PRO A 81 15.20 -8.50 11.65
C PRO A 81 14.66 -9.45 10.56
N GLY A 82 15.11 -10.70 10.54
CA GLY A 82 14.73 -11.69 9.51
C GLY A 82 15.78 -11.92 8.44
N GLY A 83 16.77 -11.06 8.29
CA GLY A 83 17.88 -11.20 7.35
C GLY A 83 17.96 -10.11 6.30
N GLY A 84 18.91 -10.22 5.37
CA GLY A 84 19.08 -9.29 4.28
C GLY A 84 17.98 -9.43 3.21
N PHE A 85 17.57 -8.34 2.62
CA PHE A 85 16.65 -8.25 1.50
C PHE A 85 17.04 -7.11 0.55
N TYR A 86 16.48 -7.10 -0.65
CA TYR A 86 16.61 -5.95 -1.54
C TYR A 86 15.37 -5.06 -1.41
N ALA A 87 15.57 -3.74 -1.29
CA ALA A 87 14.48 -2.77 -1.34
C ALA A 87 14.49 -2.02 -2.67
N CYS A 88 13.32 -1.78 -3.26
CA CYS A 88 13.18 -0.82 -4.34
C CYS A 88 13.56 0.57 -3.84
N THR A 89 14.36 1.30 -4.64
CA THR A 89 14.83 2.64 -4.25
C THR A 89 13.73 3.67 -4.13
N THR A 90 12.60 3.43 -4.78
CA THR A 90 11.42 4.29 -4.79
C THR A 90 10.16 3.48 -4.48
N GLU A 91 9.08 4.18 -4.22
CA GLU A 91 7.72 3.66 -4.27
C GLU A 91 7.40 3.07 -5.65
N VAL A 92 6.37 2.27 -5.75
CA VAL A 92 5.81 1.82 -7.03
C VAL A 92 5.27 3.02 -7.79
N SER A 93 5.78 3.24 -9.01
CA SER A 93 5.29 4.31 -9.88
C SER A 93 4.03 3.93 -10.64
N TRP A 94 3.28 4.92 -11.13
CA TRP A 94 2.19 4.71 -12.08
C TRP A 94 2.66 4.02 -13.35
N ASP A 95 3.90 4.29 -13.81
CA ASP A 95 4.45 3.62 -14.99
C ASP A 95 4.49 2.09 -14.83
N LEU A 96 4.90 1.62 -13.66
CA LEU A 96 4.89 0.20 -13.33
C LEU A 96 3.46 -0.33 -13.15
N TYR A 97 2.64 0.41 -12.41
CA TYR A 97 1.29 -0.03 -12.06
C TYR A 97 0.38 -0.05 -13.28
N ASP A 98 0.51 0.90 -14.20
CA ASP A 98 -0.21 0.91 -15.49
C ASP A 98 0.18 -0.27 -16.37
N ALA A 99 1.45 -0.63 -16.42
CA ALA A 99 1.88 -1.81 -17.17
C ALA A 99 1.17 -3.07 -16.66
N PHE A 100 0.96 -3.17 -15.34
CA PHE A 100 0.22 -4.26 -14.73
C PHE A 100 -1.28 -4.21 -15.03
N ILE A 101 -1.98 -3.09 -14.77
CA ILE A 101 -3.45 -3.02 -14.86
C ILE A 101 -3.98 -2.94 -16.29
N PHE A 102 -3.20 -2.38 -17.23
CA PHE A 102 -3.60 -2.22 -18.64
C PHE A 102 -3.00 -3.28 -19.56
N ASN A 103 -2.29 -4.30 -19.02
CA ASN A 103 -1.62 -5.34 -19.80
C ASN A 103 -0.66 -4.76 -20.84
N LEU A 104 0.13 -3.74 -20.49
CA LEU A 104 1.08 -3.12 -21.40
C LEU A 104 2.32 -3.98 -21.66
N ASP A 105 2.42 -5.13 -20.97
CA ASP A 105 3.45 -6.15 -21.11
C ASP A 105 3.13 -7.22 -22.16
N THR A 106 1.98 -7.13 -22.84
CA THR A 106 1.49 -8.19 -23.76
C THR A 106 1.89 -7.99 -25.21
N ASP A 107 2.61 -6.93 -25.54
CA ASP A 107 3.04 -6.68 -26.91
C ASP A 107 4.05 -7.71 -27.42
N ALA A 108 3.78 -8.24 -28.62
CA ALA A 108 4.70 -9.04 -29.42
C ALA A 108 5.27 -10.32 -28.78
N GLY A 109 4.49 -11.03 -27.96
CA GLY A 109 4.90 -12.32 -27.41
C GLY A 109 5.81 -12.20 -26.17
N GLN A 110 5.77 -11.08 -25.51
CA GLN A 110 6.47 -10.83 -24.23
C GLN A 110 5.70 -11.33 -23.01
N SER A 111 4.42 -11.68 -23.17
CA SER A 111 3.65 -12.27 -22.08
C SER A 111 3.90 -13.75 -21.97
N THR A 112 4.05 -14.27 -20.75
CA THR A 112 4.13 -15.70 -20.45
C THR A 112 2.81 -16.22 -19.90
N ALA A 113 2.57 -17.53 -19.98
CA ALA A 113 1.38 -18.14 -19.39
C ALA A 113 1.29 -17.88 -17.88
N GLU A 114 2.45 -17.83 -17.19
CA GLU A 114 2.54 -17.52 -15.77
C GLU A 114 2.13 -16.07 -15.48
N SER A 115 2.60 -15.09 -16.26
CA SER A 115 2.22 -13.68 -16.06
C SER A 115 0.76 -13.41 -16.42
N ASP A 116 0.21 -14.14 -17.38
CA ASP A 116 -1.21 -14.06 -17.74
C ASP A 116 -2.13 -14.68 -16.68
N ALA A 117 -1.60 -15.62 -15.89
CA ALA A 117 -2.34 -16.26 -14.80
C ALA A 117 -2.50 -15.37 -13.57
N VAL A 118 -1.66 -14.32 -13.42
CA VAL A 118 -1.77 -13.40 -12.30
C VAL A 118 -3.05 -12.57 -12.44
N THR A 119 -3.84 -12.56 -11.38
CA THR A 119 -5.08 -11.78 -11.35
C THR A 119 -4.79 -10.29 -11.34
N ARG A 120 -5.32 -9.58 -12.32
CA ARG A 120 -5.14 -8.12 -12.46
C ARG A 120 -6.36 -7.35 -11.98
N PRO A 121 -6.18 -6.12 -11.47
CA PRO A 121 -7.30 -5.25 -11.13
C PRO A 121 -8.21 -4.98 -12.33
N SER A 122 -9.51 -4.80 -12.05
CA SER A 122 -10.39 -4.16 -13.02
C SER A 122 -9.90 -2.74 -13.29
N LYS A 123 -10.09 -2.27 -14.53
CA LYS A 123 -9.77 -0.86 -14.85
C LYS A 123 -10.52 0.07 -13.92
N PRO A 124 -9.86 1.11 -13.39
CA PRO A 124 -10.52 2.08 -12.53
C PRO A 124 -11.61 2.82 -13.34
N TYR A 125 -12.73 3.09 -12.69
CA TYR A 125 -13.81 3.88 -13.24
C TYR A 125 -13.83 5.33 -12.73
N VAL A 126 -12.90 5.66 -11.85
CA VAL A 126 -12.64 7.00 -11.34
C VAL A 126 -11.18 7.38 -11.64
N LEU A 127 -10.87 8.66 -11.58
CA LEU A 127 -9.50 9.14 -11.69
C LEU A 127 -8.73 8.77 -10.42
N VAL A 128 -8.00 7.64 -10.46
CA VAL A 128 -7.34 7.08 -9.27
C VAL A 128 -6.10 7.85 -8.85
N ASP A 129 -5.43 8.54 -9.78
CA ASP A 129 -4.32 9.45 -9.50
C ASP A 129 -4.77 10.80 -8.90
N ARG A 130 -6.09 10.99 -8.75
CA ARG A 130 -6.72 12.19 -8.19
C ARG A 130 -6.35 13.49 -8.90
N GLY A 131 -5.62 13.42 -10.00
CA GLY A 131 -5.06 14.59 -10.70
C GLY A 131 -3.81 15.16 -10.02
N TYR A 132 -3.18 14.41 -9.10
CA TYR A 132 -1.97 14.82 -8.41
C TYR A 132 -0.70 14.62 -9.27
N GLY A 133 -0.78 13.81 -10.31
CA GLY A 133 0.31 13.44 -11.20
C GLY A 133 0.24 11.97 -11.58
N HIS A 134 0.85 11.57 -12.69
CA HIS A 134 0.75 10.20 -13.19
C HIS A 134 2.13 9.63 -13.56
N ALA A 135 2.59 9.83 -14.79
CA ALA A 135 3.91 9.32 -15.21
C ALA A 135 5.03 9.88 -14.33
N GLY A 136 5.83 9.00 -13.75
CA GLY A 136 6.91 9.35 -12.83
C GLY A 136 6.47 9.65 -11.38
N PHE A 137 5.17 9.51 -11.05
CA PHE A 137 4.63 9.70 -9.70
C PHE A 137 4.35 8.36 -9.03
N ALA A 138 4.27 8.36 -7.70
CA ALA A 138 3.87 7.19 -6.93
C ALA A 138 2.44 6.78 -7.26
N ALA A 139 2.22 5.50 -7.46
CA ALA A 139 0.89 4.94 -7.61
C ALA A 139 0.19 4.89 -6.24
N LEU A 140 -1.03 5.39 -6.17
CA LEU A 140 -1.81 5.55 -4.94
C LEU A 140 -3.22 4.97 -5.06
N SER A 141 -4.00 5.03 -3.99
CA SER A 141 -5.35 4.43 -3.92
C SER A 141 -5.37 2.91 -4.17
N ILE A 142 -4.25 2.23 -3.94
CA ILE A 142 -4.05 0.80 -4.18
C ILE A 142 -4.50 0.02 -2.95
N SER A 143 -5.34 -1.01 -3.13
CA SER A 143 -5.70 -1.91 -2.03
C SER A 143 -4.56 -2.88 -1.69
N PRO A 144 -4.53 -3.49 -0.47
CA PRO A 144 -3.56 -4.53 -0.15
C PRO A 144 -3.57 -5.69 -1.15
N LYS A 145 -4.76 -6.12 -1.58
CA LYS A 145 -4.90 -7.18 -2.59
C LYS A 145 -4.24 -6.80 -3.92
N ALA A 146 -4.42 -5.55 -4.35
CA ALA A 146 -3.81 -5.10 -5.60
C ALA A 146 -2.29 -5.00 -5.49
N ALA A 147 -1.77 -4.57 -4.32
CA ALA A 147 -0.33 -4.54 -4.05
C ALA A 147 0.29 -5.95 -4.05
N GLU A 148 -0.39 -6.95 -3.46
CA GLU A 148 0.06 -8.35 -3.51
C GLU A 148 0.09 -8.91 -4.93
N GLN A 149 -0.96 -8.68 -5.71
CA GLN A 149 -1.03 -9.16 -7.09
C GLN A 149 -0.02 -8.45 -8.01
N LEU A 150 0.27 -7.18 -7.76
CA LEU A 150 1.36 -6.48 -8.41
C LEU A 150 2.71 -7.15 -8.08
N ALA A 151 2.98 -7.43 -6.81
CA ALA A 151 4.21 -8.07 -6.38
C ALA A 151 4.38 -9.47 -7.01
N GLU A 152 3.30 -10.26 -7.08
CA GLU A 152 3.29 -11.55 -7.76
C GLU A 152 3.61 -11.41 -9.26
N TRP A 153 2.97 -10.44 -9.94
CA TRP A 153 3.23 -10.18 -11.34
C TRP A 153 4.67 -9.71 -11.59
N VAL A 154 5.20 -8.80 -10.78
CA VAL A 154 6.60 -8.36 -10.86
C VAL A 154 7.54 -9.54 -10.63
N SER A 155 7.22 -10.44 -9.70
CA SER A 155 8.02 -11.65 -9.46
C SER A 155 8.11 -12.53 -10.70
N VAL A 156 6.99 -12.78 -11.36
CA VAL A 156 6.97 -13.55 -12.63
C VAL A 156 7.77 -12.85 -13.72
N LYS A 157 7.63 -11.53 -13.85
CA LYS A 157 8.30 -10.74 -14.90
C LYS A 157 9.81 -10.60 -14.70
N THR A 158 10.28 -10.73 -13.48
CA THR A 158 11.70 -10.51 -13.13
C THR A 158 12.44 -11.79 -12.76
N GLY A 159 11.70 -12.85 -12.46
CA GLY A 159 12.25 -14.11 -11.94
C GLY A 159 12.82 -13.99 -10.52
N ARG A 160 12.37 -12.99 -9.75
CA ARG A 160 12.75 -12.75 -8.35
C ARG A 160 11.49 -12.70 -7.47
N ASP A 161 11.62 -13.03 -6.20
CA ASP A 161 10.49 -13.09 -5.26
C ASP A 161 10.21 -11.69 -4.67
N PHE A 162 9.45 -10.88 -5.39
CA PHE A 162 8.99 -9.58 -4.90
C PHE A 162 7.78 -9.72 -3.98
N ARG A 163 7.69 -8.85 -2.99
CA ARG A 163 6.62 -8.84 -2.00
C ARG A 163 6.46 -7.47 -1.35
N ILE A 164 5.37 -7.29 -0.61
CA ILE A 164 5.22 -6.20 0.35
C ILE A 164 6.22 -6.43 1.50
N PRO A 165 6.89 -5.38 2.02
CA PRO A 165 7.77 -5.54 3.17
C PRO A 165 7.00 -5.97 4.42
N THR A 166 7.66 -6.69 5.32
CA THR A 166 7.17 -6.86 6.68
C THR A 166 7.29 -5.54 7.45
N GLU A 167 6.50 -5.40 8.51
CA GLU A 167 6.61 -4.25 9.43
C GLU A 167 8.04 -4.07 9.94
N ALA A 168 8.72 -5.17 10.28
CA ALA A 168 10.09 -5.13 10.77
C ALA A 168 11.08 -4.62 9.71
N GLU A 169 10.89 -4.99 8.43
CA GLU A 169 11.73 -4.53 7.32
C GLU A 169 11.50 -3.05 7.03
N LEU A 170 10.25 -2.60 6.90
CA LEU A 170 9.96 -1.19 6.64
C LEU A 170 10.37 -0.31 7.84
N SER A 171 10.16 -0.78 9.07
CA SER A 171 10.67 -0.13 10.27
C SER A 171 12.20 -0.02 10.27
N HIS A 172 12.90 -1.04 9.78
CA HIS A 172 14.36 -1.00 9.65
C HIS A 172 14.79 0.06 8.62
N LEU A 173 14.15 0.14 7.45
CA LEU A 173 14.43 1.18 6.46
C LEU A 173 14.26 2.58 7.03
N ILE A 174 13.15 2.81 7.72
CA ILE A 174 12.83 4.08 8.39
C ILE A 174 13.88 4.43 9.44
N THR A 175 14.22 3.51 10.34
CA THR A 175 15.12 3.78 11.46
C THR A 175 16.58 3.92 11.05
N THR A 176 16.99 3.35 9.92
CA THR A 176 18.35 3.45 9.38
C THR A 176 18.49 4.52 8.31
N SER A 177 17.43 5.26 8.01
CA SER A 177 17.42 6.32 6.98
C SER A 177 18.40 7.46 7.28
N GLY A 178 18.81 7.64 8.55
CA GLY A 178 19.64 8.77 8.97
C GLY A 178 18.88 10.10 9.00
N VAL A 179 17.55 10.06 8.92
CA VAL A 179 16.66 11.22 8.91
C VAL A 179 15.87 11.22 10.23
N ASP A 180 16.41 11.86 11.25
CA ASP A 180 15.93 11.69 12.63
C ASP A 180 14.92 12.75 13.08
N ASP A 181 14.98 13.97 12.57
CA ASP A 181 14.10 15.06 12.99
C ASP A 181 13.08 15.49 11.92
N GLY A 182 12.04 16.23 12.35
CA GLY A 182 10.97 16.64 11.46
C GLY A 182 11.41 17.59 10.35
N GLU A 183 12.37 18.51 10.62
CA GLU A 183 12.87 19.44 9.59
C GLU A 183 13.72 18.69 8.56
N ALA A 184 14.57 17.75 9.00
CA ALA A 184 15.35 16.92 8.10
C ALA A 184 14.46 16.05 7.21
N ARG A 185 13.29 15.61 7.68
CA ARG A 185 12.33 14.86 6.86
C ARG A 185 11.82 15.66 5.67
N LEU A 186 11.64 16.97 5.80
CA LEU A 186 11.24 17.84 4.68
C LEU A 186 12.28 17.96 3.58
N GLU A 187 13.55 17.59 3.85
CA GLU A 187 14.59 17.54 2.82
C GLU A 187 14.58 16.22 2.04
N HIS A 188 13.91 15.18 2.56
CA HIS A 188 13.91 13.82 2.02
C HIS A 188 12.52 13.26 1.71
N GLY A 189 11.45 14.00 1.99
CA GLY A 189 10.07 13.55 1.81
C GLY A 189 9.09 14.70 1.65
N TRP A 190 7.94 14.40 1.09
CA TRP A 190 6.86 15.33 0.83
C TRP A 190 5.77 15.18 1.90
N PHE A 191 5.51 16.26 2.62
CA PHE A 191 4.54 16.38 3.73
C PHE A 191 3.63 17.59 3.51
N ALA A 192 2.63 17.79 4.34
CA ALA A 192 1.70 18.90 4.23
C ALA A 192 2.39 20.28 4.12
N GLU A 193 3.57 20.44 4.77
CA GLU A 193 4.32 21.70 4.79
C GLU A 193 4.99 22.06 3.45
N ASN A 194 5.30 21.05 2.61
CA ASN A 194 6.08 21.28 1.38
C ASN A 194 5.47 20.65 0.12
N SER A 195 4.35 19.90 0.23
CA SER A 195 3.75 19.15 -0.88
C SER A 195 2.66 19.90 -1.64
N ASP A 196 2.15 21.03 -1.13
CA ASP A 196 0.91 21.64 -1.61
C ASP A 196 -0.31 20.68 -1.57
N TYR A 197 -0.29 19.69 -0.66
CA TYR A 197 -1.30 18.63 -0.50
C TYR A 197 -1.51 17.78 -1.77
N THR A 198 -0.46 17.54 -2.53
CA THR A 198 -0.43 16.62 -3.67
C THR A 198 0.80 15.72 -3.61
N THR A 199 0.78 14.59 -4.34
CA THR A 199 2.00 13.81 -4.55
C THR A 199 2.98 14.54 -5.46
N HIS A 200 4.25 14.16 -5.39
CA HIS A 200 5.31 14.64 -6.24
C HIS A 200 5.97 13.50 -7.01
N GLU A 201 6.76 13.85 -8.04
CA GLU A 201 7.54 12.85 -8.78
C GLU A 201 8.45 12.09 -7.82
N ILE A 202 8.44 10.76 -7.93
CA ILE A 202 9.30 9.88 -7.12
C ILE A 202 10.77 10.26 -7.30
N ALA A 203 11.55 10.15 -6.23
CA ALA A 203 12.97 10.50 -6.23
C ALA A 203 13.27 11.96 -6.63
N SER A 204 12.32 12.87 -6.51
CA SER A 204 12.55 14.31 -6.76
C SER A 204 13.31 15.00 -5.62
N LEU A 205 13.32 14.41 -4.43
CA LEU A 205 14.16 14.82 -3.30
C LEU A 205 15.37 13.89 -3.14
N PRO A 206 16.42 14.31 -2.40
CA PRO A 206 17.61 13.49 -2.17
C PRO A 206 17.28 12.15 -1.49
N ALA A 207 18.02 11.12 -1.87
CA ALA A 207 17.95 9.84 -1.18
C ALA A 207 18.40 9.95 0.29
N ASP A 208 17.89 9.08 1.13
CA ASP A 208 18.31 8.92 2.51
C ASP A 208 19.70 8.25 2.62
N ALA A 209 20.17 7.99 3.85
CA ALA A 209 21.46 7.35 4.09
C ALA A 209 21.55 5.90 3.57
N ASN A 210 20.40 5.25 3.36
CA ASN A 210 20.33 3.91 2.76
C ASN A 210 20.38 3.97 1.22
N GLY A 211 20.17 5.14 0.61
CA GLY A 211 20.02 5.31 -0.84
C GLY A 211 18.57 5.13 -1.32
N LEU A 212 17.61 5.26 -0.41
CA LEU A 212 16.17 5.20 -0.70
C LEU A 212 15.60 6.61 -0.81
N HIS A 213 14.61 6.78 -1.67
CA HIS A 213 13.84 8.00 -1.81
C HIS A 213 12.44 7.80 -1.22
N ASP A 214 11.87 8.86 -0.71
CA ASP A 214 10.47 8.93 -0.29
C ASP A 214 10.04 7.80 0.69
N VAL A 215 10.97 7.30 1.54
CA VAL A 215 10.65 6.41 2.68
C VAL A 215 9.86 7.18 3.75
N TRP A 216 10.03 8.48 3.73
CA TRP A 216 9.31 9.45 4.52
C TRP A 216 8.46 10.33 3.59
N GLY A 217 7.15 10.43 3.88
CA GLY A 217 6.25 11.30 3.13
C GLY A 217 5.84 10.75 1.76
N ASN A 218 5.47 11.60 0.84
CA ASN A 218 4.85 11.34 -0.46
C ASN A 218 3.62 10.43 -0.35
N VAL A 219 3.74 9.09 -0.41
CA VAL A 219 2.63 8.19 -0.07
C VAL A 219 3.00 7.25 1.06
N SER A 220 2.08 7.01 2.01
CA SER A 220 2.28 6.01 3.06
C SER A 220 2.37 4.62 2.46
N GLU A 221 3.32 3.80 2.94
CA GLU A 221 3.64 2.52 2.35
C GLU A 221 3.11 1.35 3.16
N TYR A 222 2.57 0.33 2.48
CA TYR A 222 2.12 -0.89 3.13
C TYR A 222 3.27 -1.68 3.75
N ALA A 223 2.98 -2.26 4.92
CA ALA A 223 3.76 -3.32 5.55
C ALA A 223 2.82 -4.40 6.12
N ILE A 224 3.36 -5.61 6.30
CA ILE A 224 2.63 -6.75 6.86
C ILE A 224 3.12 -6.98 8.28
N THR A 225 2.20 -6.98 9.25
CA THR A 225 2.48 -7.27 10.65
C THR A 225 2.81 -8.76 10.87
N PRO A 226 3.39 -9.14 12.01
CA PRO A 226 3.62 -10.55 12.34
C PRO A 226 2.33 -11.41 12.37
N ASP A 227 1.18 -10.79 12.61
CA ASP A 227 -0.12 -11.46 12.63
C ASP A 227 -0.74 -11.59 11.21
N GLY A 228 -0.12 -10.99 10.21
CA GLY A 228 -0.56 -11.01 8.80
C GLY A 228 -1.50 -9.87 8.43
N ASP A 229 -1.69 -8.91 9.31
CA ASP A 229 -2.50 -7.72 9.03
C ASP A 229 -1.70 -6.68 8.23
N TYR A 230 -2.41 -5.83 7.49
CA TYR A 230 -1.80 -4.72 6.77
C TYR A 230 -1.83 -3.44 7.60
N ILE A 231 -0.70 -2.76 7.62
CA ILE A 231 -0.54 -1.41 8.15
C ILE A 231 0.11 -0.54 7.09
N VAL A 232 0.08 0.78 7.28
CA VAL A 232 0.92 1.71 6.51
C VAL A 232 1.80 2.53 7.44
N MET A 233 2.96 2.95 6.91
CA MET A 233 4.02 3.63 7.63
C MET A 233 4.63 4.74 6.75
N GLY A 234 5.52 5.56 7.31
CA GLY A 234 6.30 6.57 6.59
C GLY A 234 5.64 7.95 6.53
N GLY A 235 4.32 8.03 6.72
CA GLY A 235 3.55 9.26 6.49
C GLY A 235 3.34 9.54 5.01
N SER A 236 2.66 10.64 4.69
CA SER A 236 2.28 10.99 3.33
C SER A 236 2.24 12.51 3.11
N PHE A 237 1.99 12.91 1.89
CA PHE A 237 1.89 14.31 1.46
C PHE A 237 0.80 15.13 2.18
N ILE A 238 -0.13 14.50 2.89
CA ILE A 238 -1.20 15.17 3.65
C ILE A 238 -0.92 15.27 5.15
N ASP A 239 0.08 14.55 5.65
CA ASP A 239 0.39 14.51 7.07
C ASP A 239 1.29 15.69 7.47
N ASP A 240 1.05 16.30 8.64
CA ASP A 240 1.98 17.25 9.23
C ASP A 240 3.25 16.51 9.65
N VAL A 241 4.42 16.98 9.24
CA VAL A 241 5.71 16.31 9.52
C VAL A 241 5.95 16.09 11.01
N ALA A 242 5.36 16.95 11.86
CA ALA A 242 5.46 16.83 13.32
C ALA A 242 4.70 15.62 13.89
N ASP A 243 3.69 15.12 13.19
CA ASP A 243 2.85 14.00 13.60
C ASP A 243 3.37 12.66 13.08
N VAL A 244 4.38 12.70 12.20
CA VAL A 244 4.97 11.50 11.62
C VAL A 244 6.30 11.19 12.29
N ASP A 245 6.42 10.00 12.87
CA ASP A 245 7.67 9.47 13.41
C ASP A 245 7.86 7.99 13.04
N GLY A 246 8.99 7.42 13.38
CA GLY A 246 9.33 6.02 13.06
C GLY A 246 8.41 4.99 13.74
N SER A 247 7.55 5.41 14.68
CA SER A 247 6.59 4.54 15.38
C SER A 247 5.19 4.59 14.76
N LEU A 248 4.92 5.48 13.80
CA LEU A 248 3.61 5.63 13.17
C LEU A 248 3.19 4.32 12.48
N ARG A 249 2.03 3.80 12.88
CA ARG A 249 1.40 2.60 12.34
C ARG A 249 -0.08 2.86 12.15
N ILE A 250 -0.54 2.92 10.90
CA ILE A 250 -1.96 3.11 10.60
C ILE A 250 -2.51 1.78 10.08
N PRO A 251 -3.40 1.09 10.81
CA PRO A 251 -3.99 -0.16 10.34
C PRO A 251 -4.85 0.05 9.11
N PHE A 252 -4.77 -0.89 8.17
CA PHE A 252 -5.70 -0.94 7.04
C PHE A 252 -7.13 -1.14 7.54
N THR A 253 -8.08 -0.45 6.93
CA THR A 253 -9.50 -0.62 7.21
C THR A 253 -10.32 -0.58 5.93
N THR A 254 -11.43 -1.31 5.91
CA THR A 254 -12.37 -1.32 4.79
C THR A 254 -13.06 0.02 4.56
N GLU A 255 -13.03 0.92 5.55
CA GLU A 255 -13.55 2.29 5.45
C GLU A 255 -12.78 3.11 4.40
N TRP A 256 -11.52 2.77 4.10
CA TRP A 256 -10.76 3.41 3.03
C TRP A 256 -11.37 3.20 1.63
N ASN A 257 -12.36 2.32 1.53
CA ASN A 257 -13.17 2.12 0.33
C ASN A 257 -14.66 2.41 0.56
N ALA A 258 -15.01 3.27 1.54
CA ALA A 258 -16.39 3.53 1.90
C ALA A 258 -17.21 4.18 0.76
N ASP A 259 -16.58 5.05 -0.03
CA ASP A 259 -17.23 5.81 -1.12
C ASP A 259 -17.31 5.03 -2.45
N ASP A 260 -16.80 3.81 -2.51
CA ASP A 260 -16.93 2.98 -3.73
C ASP A 260 -18.41 2.71 -4.02
N PRO A 261 -18.94 3.15 -5.17
CA PRO A 261 -20.33 2.95 -5.53
C PRO A 261 -20.69 1.53 -5.94
N GLN A 262 -19.70 0.66 -6.15
CA GLN A 262 -19.95 -0.74 -6.55
C GLN A 262 -20.51 -1.58 -5.40
N ILE A 263 -21.32 -2.58 -5.76
CA ILE A 263 -21.85 -3.59 -4.82
C ILE A 263 -21.64 -4.98 -5.46
N PRO A 264 -20.74 -5.82 -4.93
CA PRO A 264 -19.81 -5.55 -3.82
C PRO A 264 -18.76 -4.50 -4.20
N LYS A 265 -18.19 -3.82 -3.19
CA LYS A 265 -17.12 -2.83 -3.39
C LYS A 265 -15.90 -3.46 -4.07
N SER A 266 -15.18 -2.67 -4.85
CA SER A 266 -13.97 -3.13 -5.51
C SER A 266 -12.95 -3.62 -4.49
N PRO A 267 -12.37 -4.80 -4.67
CA PRO A 267 -11.27 -5.25 -3.83
C PRO A 267 -9.91 -4.68 -4.27
N TRP A 268 -9.89 -3.86 -5.33
CA TRP A 268 -8.67 -3.42 -6.00
C TRP A 268 -8.28 -1.98 -5.69
N TRP A 269 -9.27 -1.11 -5.45
CA TRP A 269 -9.10 0.32 -5.35
C TRP A 269 -9.63 0.83 -4.02
N LEU A 270 -9.03 1.90 -3.52
CA LEU A 270 -9.45 2.61 -2.31
C LEU A 270 -10.11 3.92 -2.70
N ALA A 271 -11.46 3.92 -2.80
CA ALA A 271 -12.20 5.09 -3.27
C ALA A 271 -12.14 6.28 -2.29
N SER A 272 -12.03 6.00 -0.99
CA SER A 272 -11.99 7.01 0.09
C SER A 272 -10.59 7.27 0.64
N ASN A 273 -9.54 6.73 -0.01
CA ASN A 273 -8.15 6.91 0.39
C ASN A 273 -7.31 7.23 -0.84
N ASP A 274 -6.52 8.29 -0.76
CA ASP A 274 -5.70 8.80 -1.87
C ASP A 274 -4.25 9.11 -1.48
N TRP A 275 -3.82 8.61 -0.33
CA TRP A 275 -2.50 8.84 0.22
C TRP A 275 -1.70 7.55 0.52
N VAL A 276 -2.22 6.40 0.12
CA VAL A 276 -1.56 5.09 0.33
C VAL A 276 -1.05 4.52 -0.98
N GLY A 277 0.20 4.13 -0.98
CA GLY A 277 0.91 3.42 -2.02
C GLY A 277 1.64 2.19 -1.49
N VAL A 278 2.69 1.77 -2.19
CA VAL A 278 3.49 0.60 -1.80
C VAL A 278 4.92 0.74 -2.31
N ARG A 279 5.87 0.32 -1.50
CA ARG A 279 7.24 -0.03 -1.91
C ARG A 279 7.37 -1.54 -1.93
N LEU A 280 7.97 -2.10 -2.97
CA LEU A 280 8.25 -3.53 -3.03
C LEU A 280 9.66 -3.82 -2.50
N VAL A 281 9.77 -4.99 -1.89
CA VAL A 281 11.03 -5.60 -1.51
C VAL A 281 11.19 -6.95 -2.20
N CYS A 282 12.39 -7.47 -2.25
CA CYS A 282 12.69 -8.71 -2.95
C CYS A 282 13.68 -9.55 -2.12
N ASP A 283 13.44 -10.84 -2.06
CA ASP A 283 14.34 -11.77 -1.39
C ASP A 283 15.65 -11.91 -2.17
N PRO A 284 16.77 -12.29 -1.51
CA PRO A 284 18.10 -12.38 -2.11
C PRO A 284 18.23 -13.38 -3.25
#